data_0ca19ec955f937da1aa3c72bcfb2e3af
#
_entry.id   0ca19ec955f937da1aa3c72bcfb2e3af
#
_cell.length_a   1.000
_cell.length_b   1.000
_cell.length_c   1.000
_cell.angle_alpha   90.00
_cell.angle_beta   90.00
_cell.angle_gamma   90.00
#
_symmetry.space_group_name_H-M   'P 1'
#
loop_
_entity.id
_entity.type
_entity.pdbx_description
1 polymer ?
#
loop_
_entity_poly.entity_id
_entity_poly.type
_entity_poly.pdbx_seq_one_letter_code
_entity_poly.pdbx_strand_id
1 'polypeptide(L)'
;MSFSGKFHIGLVQMSCSVDPNENFAKAAWKIREAAAKGAQIVCLQELFRSQYFCRSEDHSLFALAESIPGPSTDALGKIAKELGIVIVASLFERRGAGVYHNTAAVLGTDGNIAGVYRKMHIPDDPHYYEKFYFTPGDLGFLNFDTPFGRIGVLVCWDQWYPEGARISALNGANVLFYPTAIGWHPSEKAEYGAGQLDAWRTIQRSHAIANGIYVAAVNRVGYEGTPESGLEFWGSSFVADPFGKIIADASKIGRAHV
;
A
#
# COMPACT_ATOMS: atom_id res chain seq x y z
N MET A 1 11.67 14.03 -18.88
CA MET A 1 10.67 13.83 -19.97
C MET A 1 9.31 14.19 -19.39
N SER A 2 8.54 15.11 -19.97
CA SER A 2 7.16 15.38 -19.55
C SER A 2 6.27 14.31 -20.17
N PHE A 3 5.66 13.47 -19.36
CA PHE A 3 4.65 12.52 -19.82
C PHE A 3 3.37 13.29 -20.14
N SER A 4 2.93 13.26 -21.40
CA SER A 4 1.69 13.89 -21.85
C SER A 4 0.53 12.89 -22.04
N GLY A 5 0.73 11.65 -21.65
CA GLY A 5 -0.22 10.56 -21.84
C GLY A 5 -1.09 10.27 -20.63
N LYS A 6 -2.32 9.81 -20.89
CA LYS A 6 -3.19 9.23 -19.84
C LYS A 6 -2.80 7.76 -19.62
N PHE A 7 -2.85 7.31 -18.38
CA PHE A 7 -2.68 5.90 -18.03
C PHE A 7 -3.69 5.48 -16.97
N HIS A 8 -3.96 4.18 -16.89
CA HIS A 8 -4.89 3.62 -15.93
C HIS A 8 -4.15 2.99 -14.76
N ILE A 9 -4.65 3.19 -13.55
CA ILE A 9 -4.14 2.57 -12.34
C ILE A 9 -5.17 1.61 -11.76
N GLY A 10 -4.71 0.47 -11.25
CA GLY A 10 -5.54 -0.50 -10.55
C GLY A 10 -5.21 -0.51 -9.05
N LEU A 11 -6.23 -0.46 -8.20
CA LEU A 11 -6.09 -0.56 -6.76
C LEU A 11 -6.64 -1.91 -6.28
N VAL A 12 -5.78 -2.74 -5.71
CA VAL A 12 -6.17 -4.06 -5.21
C VAL A 12 -6.50 -3.98 -3.73
N GLN A 13 -7.77 -3.84 -3.43
CA GLN A 13 -8.33 -3.95 -2.09
C GLN A 13 -8.82 -5.39 -1.86
N MET A 14 -8.33 -6.06 -0.82
CA MET A 14 -8.74 -7.43 -0.50
C MET A 14 -8.69 -7.72 1.00
N SER A 15 -9.45 -8.74 1.42
CA SER A 15 -9.32 -9.36 2.74
C SER A 15 -8.20 -10.40 2.71
N CYS A 16 -7.51 -10.59 3.83
CA CYS A 16 -6.48 -11.60 3.99
C CYS A 16 -6.94 -12.76 4.86
N SER A 17 -6.58 -13.98 4.45
CA SER A 17 -6.66 -15.19 5.26
C SER A 17 -5.40 -15.36 6.12
N VAL A 18 -5.40 -16.36 6.98
CA VAL A 18 -4.21 -16.72 7.78
C VAL A 18 -3.10 -17.34 6.92
N ASP A 19 -3.43 -17.92 5.76
CA ASP A 19 -2.46 -18.53 4.85
C ASP A 19 -1.86 -17.50 3.88
N PRO A 20 -0.54 -17.22 3.96
CA PRO A 20 0.13 -16.30 3.05
C PRO A 20 0.08 -16.72 1.57
N ASN A 21 -0.04 -18.01 1.29
CA ASN A 21 -0.09 -18.50 -0.09
C ASN A 21 -1.46 -18.25 -0.73
N GLU A 22 -2.54 -18.40 0.04
CA GLU A 22 -3.88 -18.01 -0.41
C GLU A 22 -3.96 -16.50 -0.69
N ASN A 23 -3.36 -15.68 0.18
CA ASN A 23 -3.33 -14.24 -0.01
C ASN A 23 -2.54 -13.86 -1.26
N PHE A 24 -1.39 -14.50 -1.49
CA PHE A 24 -0.60 -14.28 -2.70
C PHE A 24 -1.37 -14.68 -3.96
N ALA A 25 -2.00 -15.86 -3.96
CA ALA A 25 -2.81 -16.32 -5.09
C ALA A 25 -3.98 -15.38 -5.39
N LYS A 26 -4.66 -14.90 -4.34
CA LYS A 26 -5.73 -13.90 -4.45
C LYS A 26 -5.22 -12.59 -5.05
N ALA A 27 -4.08 -12.08 -4.55
CA ALA A 27 -3.46 -10.87 -5.08
C ALA A 27 -3.08 -11.02 -6.56
N ALA A 28 -2.43 -12.13 -6.92
CA ALA A 28 -2.04 -12.43 -8.30
C ALA A 28 -3.24 -12.49 -9.24
N TRP A 29 -4.35 -13.11 -8.80
CA TRP A 29 -5.59 -13.12 -9.57
C TRP A 29 -6.16 -11.71 -9.77
N LYS A 30 -6.22 -10.89 -8.70
CA LYS A 30 -6.71 -9.51 -8.76
C LYS A 30 -5.82 -8.59 -9.61
N ILE A 31 -4.52 -8.79 -9.59
CA ILE A 31 -3.58 -8.08 -10.49
C ILE A 31 -3.94 -8.38 -11.95
N ARG A 32 -4.16 -9.66 -12.30
CA ARG A 32 -4.54 -10.07 -13.65
C ARG A 32 -5.89 -9.51 -14.04
N GLU A 33 -6.86 -9.49 -13.11
CA GLU A 33 -8.17 -8.87 -13.34
C GLU A 33 -8.04 -7.35 -13.64
N ALA A 34 -7.22 -6.64 -12.86
CA ALA A 34 -6.97 -5.22 -13.07
C ALA A 34 -6.28 -4.96 -14.42
N ALA A 35 -5.25 -5.74 -14.76
CA ALA A 35 -4.57 -5.64 -16.05
C ALA A 35 -5.50 -5.91 -17.23
N ALA A 36 -6.38 -6.93 -17.13
CA ALA A 36 -7.38 -7.24 -18.15
C ALA A 36 -8.40 -6.11 -18.38
N LYS A 37 -8.59 -5.24 -17.38
CA LYS A 37 -9.40 -4.02 -17.47
C LYS A 37 -8.61 -2.79 -17.93
N GLY A 38 -7.33 -2.96 -18.29
CA GLY A 38 -6.47 -1.93 -18.83
C GLY A 38 -5.56 -1.22 -17.83
N ALA A 39 -5.47 -1.68 -16.58
CA ALA A 39 -4.54 -1.10 -15.62
C ALA A 39 -3.09 -1.31 -16.06
N GLN A 40 -2.31 -0.24 -16.07
CA GLN A 40 -0.90 -0.22 -16.45
C GLN A 40 0.02 -0.16 -15.21
N ILE A 41 -0.49 0.39 -14.11
CA ILE A 41 0.16 0.36 -12.78
C ILE A 41 -0.86 -0.22 -11.80
N VAL A 42 -0.48 -1.28 -11.09
CA VAL A 42 -1.34 -1.92 -10.08
C VAL A 42 -0.68 -1.80 -8.71
N CYS A 43 -1.43 -1.26 -7.74
CA CYS A 43 -0.97 -1.13 -6.37
C CYS A 43 -1.74 -2.08 -5.44
N LEU A 44 -1.01 -2.87 -4.66
CA LEU A 44 -1.54 -3.72 -3.62
C LEU A 44 -1.64 -2.97 -2.29
N GLN A 45 -2.47 -3.45 -1.39
CA GLN A 45 -2.54 -2.98 0.00
C GLN A 45 -1.27 -3.27 0.79
N GLU A 46 -1.09 -2.61 1.92
CA GLU A 46 0.05 -2.82 2.84
C GLU A 46 0.08 -4.26 3.37
N LEU A 47 1.30 -4.88 3.38
CA LEU A 47 1.57 -6.22 3.93
C LEU A 47 0.58 -7.28 3.41
N PHE A 48 0.31 -7.27 2.11
CA PHE A 48 -0.78 -8.02 1.48
C PHE A 48 -0.67 -9.54 1.63
N ARG A 49 0.51 -10.07 1.95
CA ARG A 49 0.76 -11.52 2.05
C ARG A 49 0.17 -12.18 3.29
N SER A 50 -0.10 -11.41 4.35
CA SER A 50 -0.57 -11.93 5.63
C SER A 50 -1.74 -11.14 6.17
N GLN A 51 -2.43 -11.69 7.15
CA GLN A 51 -3.20 -10.85 8.05
C GLN A 51 -2.27 -9.81 8.68
N TYR A 52 -2.84 -8.69 9.13
CA TYR A 52 -2.09 -7.62 9.76
C TYR A 52 -1.59 -8.09 11.13
N PHE A 53 -0.38 -8.61 11.17
CA PHE A 53 0.20 -9.25 12.34
C PHE A 53 0.61 -8.25 13.43
N CYS A 54 0.78 -6.97 13.11
CA CYS A 54 1.19 -5.95 14.08
C CYS A 54 0.12 -5.63 15.14
N ARG A 55 -1.00 -6.37 15.18
CA ARG A 55 -2.01 -6.28 16.24
C ARG A 55 -1.51 -6.78 17.59
N SER A 56 -0.44 -7.55 17.59
CA SER A 56 0.19 -8.11 18.77
C SER A 56 1.71 -8.17 18.60
N GLU A 57 2.42 -8.22 19.70
CA GLU A 57 3.88 -8.45 19.74
C GLU A 57 4.14 -9.95 19.86
N ASP A 58 4.47 -10.61 18.75
CA ASP A 58 4.74 -12.04 18.70
C ASP A 58 5.98 -12.33 17.87
N HIS A 59 7.03 -12.81 18.55
CA HIS A 59 8.31 -13.14 17.91
C HIS A 59 8.20 -14.21 16.82
N SER A 60 7.22 -15.11 16.90
CA SER A 60 7.03 -16.15 15.89
C SER A 60 6.68 -15.58 14.51
N LEU A 61 6.05 -14.39 14.45
CA LEU A 61 5.61 -13.73 13.23
C LEU A 61 6.76 -13.12 12.41
N PHE A 62 7.98 -13.02 12.97
CA PHE A 62 9.17 -12.70 12.17
C PHE A 62 9.47 -13.75 11.09
N ALA A 63 8.92 -14.96 11.21
CA ALA A 63 9.00 -15.98 10.17
C ALA A 63 8.26 -15.61 8.87
N LEU A 64 7.35 -14.62 8.92
CA LEU A 64 6.66 -14.08 7.73
C LEU A 64 7.56 -13.18 6.87
N ALA A 65 8.69 -12.72 7.41
CA ALA A 65 9.57 -11.80 6.70
C ALA A 65 10.38 -12.52 5.61
N GLU A 66 10.54 -11.86 4.49
CA GLU A 66 11.34 -12.34 3.35
C GLU A 66 12.39 -11.29 2.93
N SER A 67 13.43 -11.74 2.24
CA SER A 67 14.39 -10.82 1.62
C SER A 67 13.76 -10.07 0.45
N ILE A 68 14.29 -8.90 0.11
CA ILE A 68 14.02 -8.19 -1.13
C ILE A 68 15.36 -7.95 -1.84
N PRO A 69 15.60 -8.57 -3.00
CA PRO A 69 14.81 -9.54 -3.75
C PRO A 69 14.52 -10.84 -2.98
N GLY A 70 13.36 -11.46 -3.28
CA GLY A 70 12.95 -12.69 -2.64
C GLY A 70 11.69 -13.31 -3.30
N PRO A 71 11.13 -14.35 -2.70
CA PRO A 71 10.09 -15.15 -3.34
C PRO A 71 8.89 -14.35 -3.85
N SER A 72 8.41 -13.37 -3.07
CA SER A 72 7.28 -12.54 -3.49
C SER A 72 7.63 -11.61 -4.63
N THR A 73 8.77 -10.93 -4.56
CA THR A 73 9.21 -10.02 -5.63
C THR A 73 9.51 -10.76 -6.92
N ASP A 74 10.10 -11.98 -6.85
CA ASP A 74 10.37 -12.80 -8.01
C ASP A 74 9.08 -13.26 -8.71
N ALA A 75 8.09 -13.68 -7.92
CA ALA A 75 6.81 -14.12 -8.46
C ALA A 75 5.99 -12.95 -9.02
N LEU A 76 5.94 -11.80 -8.34
CA LEU A 76 5.27 -10.60 -8.83
C LEU A 76 5.99 -10.01 -10.04
N GLY A 77 7.32 -10.05 -10.09
CA GLY A 77 8.11 -9.63 -11.24
C GLY A 77 7.77 -10.43 -12.51
N LYS A 78 7.60 -11.76 -12.38
CA LYS A 78 7.13 -12.59 -13.50
C LYS A 78 5.76 -12.15 -14.01
N ILE A 79 4.83 -11.85 -13.10
CA ILE A 79 3.49 -11.35 -13.44
C ILE A 79 3.58 -9.96 -14.09
N ALA A 80 4.38 -9.05 -13.55
CA ALA A 80 4.59 -7.71 -14.10
C ALA A 80 5.10 -7.78 -15.55
N LYS A 81 6.11 -8.63 -15.79
CA LYS A 81 6.67 -8.85 -17.14
C LYS A 81 5.68 -9.51 -18.09
N GLU A 82 4.96 -10.54 -17.64
CA GLU A 82 3.95 -11.24 -18.44
C GLU A 82 2.85 -10.30 -18.93
N LEU A 83 2.41 -9.39 -18.05
CA LEU A 83 1.30 -8.48 -18.34
C LEU A 83 1.75 -7.12 -18.89
N GLY A 84 3.05 -6.82 -18.89
CA GLY A 84 3.60 -5.53 -19.30
C GLY A 84 3.18 -4.37 -18.40
N ILE A 85 2.97 -4.61 -17.11
CA ILE A 85 2.49 -3.62 -16.13
C ILE A 85 3.53 -3.34 -15.04
N VAL A 86 3.35 -2.24 -14.31
CA VAL A 86 4.08 -1.95 -13.08
C VAL A 86 3.27 -2.45 -11.88
N ILE A 87 3.92 -3.07 -10.89
CA ILE A 87 3.27 -3.52 -9.66
C ILE A 87 3.95 -2.84 -8.46
N VAL A 88 3.14 -2.23 -7.58
CA VAL A 88 3.57 -1.72 -6.27
C VAL A 88 3.07 -2.68 -5.20
N ALA A 89 4.00 -3.27 -4.43
CA ALA A 89 3.68 -4.29 -3.43
C ALA A 89 4.39 -4.02 -2.10
N SER A 90 3.62 -3.87 -1.01
CA SER A 90 4.16 -3.73 0.35
C SER A 90 4.38 -5.11 0.98
N LEU A 91 5.58 -5.32 1.53
CA LEU A 91 6.09 -6.58 2.04
C LEU A 91 6.76 -6.40 3.41
N PHE A 92 6.81 -7.48 4.19
CA PHE A 92 7.65 -7.58 5.38
C PHE A 92 9.07 -7.96 4.97
N GLU A 93 9.97 -6.96 4.89
CA GLU A 93 11.36 -7.17 4.48
C GLU A 93 12.22 -7.64 5.66
N ARG A 94 12.95 -8.72 5.47
CA ARG A 94 14.12 -9.08 6.27
C ARG A 94 15.39 -8.61 5.55
N ARG A 95 15.89 -7.44 5.94
CA ARG A 95 17.09 -6.84 5.36
C ARG A 95 18.37 -7.55 5.80
N GLY A 96 18.38 -8.01 7.06
CA GLY A 96 19.50 -8.70 7.67
C GLY A 96 19.11 -9.29 9.01
N ALA A 97 20.06 -9.87 9.72
CA ALA A 97 19.82 -10.42 11.05
C ALA A 97 19.38 -9.31 12.01
N GLY A 98 18.17 -9.41 12.55
CA GLY A 98 17.60 -8.45 13.49
C GLY A 98 17.16 -7.12 12.87
N VAL A 99 17.18 -6.97 11.53
CA VAL A 99 16.80 -5.72 10.86
C VAL A 99 15.67 -6.00 9.85
N TYR A 100 14.51 -5.43 10.14
CA TYR A 100 13.29 -5.64 9.38
C TYR A 100 12.63 -4.32 9.03
N HIS A 101 11.96 -4.27 7.88
CA HIS A 101 11.24 -3.08 7.42
C HIS A 101 9.87 -3.44 6.84
N ASN A 102 8.96 -2.49 6.90
CA ASN A 102 7.76 -2.47 6.06
C ASN A 102 8.16 -1.79 4.75
N THR A 103 8.24 -2.56 3.66
CA THR A 103 8.87 -2.13 2.42
C THR A 103 7.92 -2.25 1.24
N ALA A 104 7.72 -1.16 0.50
CA ALA A 104 7.05 -1.19 -0.79
C ALA A 104 8.08 -1.40 -1.90
N ALA A 105 7.95 -2.51 -2.63
CA ALA A 105 8.74 -2.79 -3.83
C ALA A 105 7.97 -2.37 -5.08
N VAL A 106 8.65 -1.72 -6.02
CA VAL A 106 8.12 -1.35 -7.34
C VAL A 106 8.73 -2.28 -8.38
N LEU A 107 7.90 -3.14 -8.99
CA LEU A 107 8.28 -4.07 -10.04
C LEU A 107 8.00 -3.42 -11.40
N GLY A 108 9.01 -3.35 -12.26
CA GLY A 108 8.91 -2.80 -13.61
C GLY A 108 8.27 -3.75 -14.62
N THR A 109 7.91 -3.22 -15.78
CA THR A 109 7.35 -4.00 -16.90
C THR A 109 8.31 -5.05 -17.47
N ASP A 110 9.59 -4.96 -17.15
CA ASP A 110 10.62 -5.95 -17.48
C ASP A 110 10.70 -7.09 -16.44
N GLY A 111 9.98 -6.96 -15.33
CA GLY A 111 9.95 -7.89 -14.22
C GLY A 111 11.02 -7.66 -13.16
N ASN A 112 11.89 -6.67 -13.34
CA ASN A 112 12.90 -6.32 -12.37
C ASN A 112 12.34 -5.38 -11.29
N ILE A 113 13.01 -5.33 -10.13
CA ILE A 113 12.73 -4.34 -9.10
C ILE A 113 13.26 -2.99 -9.59
N ALA A 114 12.37 -2.05 -9.91
CA ALA A 114 12.71 -0.68 -10.27
C ALA A 114 13.23 0.12 -9.06
N GLY A 115 12.82 -0.27 -7.87
CA GLY A 115 13.29 0.27 -6.60
C GLY A 115 12.42 -0.13 -5.43
N VAL A 116 12.81 0.32 -4.24
CA VAL A 116 12.08 0.05 -2.99
C VAL A 116 11.95 1.33 -2.16
N TYR A 117 10.86 1.43 -1.43
CA TYR A 117 10.65 2.43 -0.39
C TYR A 117 10.43 1.72 0.94
N ARG A 118 11.17 2.10 1.98
CA ARG A 118 10.99 1.61 3.35
C ARG A 118 10.20 2.63 4.15
N LYS A 119 9.09 2.21 4.74
CA LYS A 119 8.20 3.06 5.55
C LYS A 119 8.98 3.83 6.60
N MET A 120 8.90 5.14 6.58
CA MET A 120 9.67 6.01 7.48
C MET A 120 8.96 6.23 8.80
N HIS A 121 7.64 6.43 8.78
CA HIS A 121 6.86 6.67 9.98
C HIS A 121 6.22 5.36 10.46
N ILE A 122 6.72 4.84 11.56
CA ILE A 122 6.29 3.56 12.14
C ILE A 122 5.38 3.84 13.34
N PRO A 123 4.10 3.44 13.29
CA PRO A 123 3.17 3.62 14.41
C PRO A 123 3.49 2.70 15.58
N ASP A 124 3.02 3.11 16.74
CA ASP A 124 3.12 2.35 17.99
C ASP A 124 1.90 2.64 18.88
N ASP A 125 0.73 2.46 18.29
CA ASP A 125 -0.54 2.62 18.98
C ASP A 125 -1.14 1.25 19.36
N PRO A 126 -2.10 1.19 20.28
CA PRO A 126 -2.81 -0.05 20.58
C PRO A 126 -3.33 -0.73 19.30
N HIS A 127 -3.02 -2.02 19.15
CA HIS A 127 -3.31 -2.84 17.95
C HIS A 127 -2.55 -2.44 16.68
N TYR A 128 -1.58 -1.52 16.76
CA TYR A 128 -0.67 -1.11 15.68
C TYR A 128 0.78 -1.08 16.18
N TYR A 129 1.24 -2.19 16.79
CA TYR A 129 2.57 -2.34 17.39
C TYR A 129 3.65 -2.56 16.32
N GLU A 130 3.70 -1.66 15.34
CA GLU A 130 4.64 -1.82 14.22
C GLU A 130 6.10 -1.62 14.65
N LYS A 131 6.37 -0.82 15.69
CA LYS A 131 7.75 -0.64 16.21
C LYS A 131 8.36 -1.90 16.77
N PHE A 132 7.55 -2.88 17.19
CA PHE A 132 8.06 -4.19 17.60
C PHE A 132 8.68 -4.95 16.42
N TYR A 133 8.17 -4.75 15.21
CA TYR A 133 8.58 -5.49 14.01
C TYR A 133 9.55 -4.70 13.14
N PHE A 134 9.35 -3.39 12.96
CA PHE A 134 10.00 -2.63 11.89
C PHE A 134 10.95 -1.57 12.40
N THR A 135 12.11 -1.54 11.78
CA THR A 135 13.02 -0.40 11.82
C THR A 135 12.51 0.67 10.85
N PRO A 136 12.51 1.97 11.23
CA PRO A 136 12.19 3.05 10.30
C PRO A 136 13.02 3.00 9.02
N GLY A 137 12.44 3.48 7.92
CA GLY A 137 13.11 3.53 6.63
C GLY A 137 14.32 4.47 6.62
N ASP A 138 15.32 4.10 5.84
CA ASP A 138 16.62 4.77 5.76
C ASP A 138 16.98 5.25 4.33
N LEU A 139 16.05 5.12 3.38
CA LEU A 139 16.28 5.48 1.98
C LEU A 139 15.77 6.88 1.61
N GLY A 140 15.07 7.55 2.52
CA GLY A 140 14.37 8.81 2.24
C GLY A 140 13.11 8.60 1.40
N PHE A 141 12.54 9.70 0.90
CA PHE A 141 11.35 9.71 0.06
C PHE A 141 11.75 9.61 -1.41
N LEU A 142 11.52 8.46 -2.00
CA LEU A 142 11.96 8.12 -3.35
C LEU A 142 10.78 8.12 -4.33
N ASN A 143 11.08 8.52 -5.57
CA ASN A 143 10.19 8.36 -6.70
C ASN A 143 10.79 7.36 -7.71
N PHE A 144 9.91 6.74 -8.49
CA PHE A 144 10.27 5.69 -9.43
C PHE A 144 9.80 6.09 -10.82
N ASP A 145 10.72 6.07 -11.79
CA ASP A 145 10.39 6.24 -13.20
C ASP A 145 9.79 4.97 -13.75
N THR A 146 8.65 5.09 -14.42
CA THR A 146 7.97 3.99 -15.09
C THR A 146 7.70 4.37 -16.55
N PRO A 147 7.42 3.41 -17.44
CA PRO A 147 7.01 3.74 -18.81
C PRO A 147 5.74 4.60 -18.90
N PHE A 148 4.97 4.67 -17.82
CA PHE A 148 3.66 5.34 -17.77
C PHE A 148 3.69 6.69 -17.03
N GLY A 149 4.78 7.00 -16.33
CA GLY A 149 4.96 8.22 -15.56
C GLY A 149 5.82 7.99 -14.33
N ARG A 150 6.19 9.08 -13.67
CA ARG A 150 6.94 9.02 -12.39
C ARG A 150 5.96 8.88 -11.25
N ILE A 151 6.16 7.87 -10.41
CA ILE A 151 5.33 7.59 -9.25
C ILE A 151 6.09 7.77 -7.94
N GLY A 152 5.41 8.28 -6.93
CA GLY A 152 5.85 8.23 -5.54
C GLY A 152 5.16 7.09 -4.81
N VAL A 153 5.82 6.52 -3.81
CA VAL A 153 5.23 5.49 -2.94
C VAL A 153 5.58 5.81 -1.51
N LEU A 154 4.55 5.95 -0.69
CA LEU A 154 4.63 6.05 0.77
C LEU A 154 3.73 4.98 1.37
N VAL A 155 3.93 4.60 2.65
CA VAL A 155 3.17 3.48 3.23
C VAL A 155 2.40 3.93 4.46
N CYS A 156 1.09 3.74 4.44
CA CYS A 156 0.14 3.83 5.56
C CYS A 156 0.35 5.06 6.45
N TRP A 157 1.00 4.91 7.62
CA TRP A 157 1.20 5.98 8.61
C TRP A 157 1.90 7.22 8.07
N ASP A 158 2.73 7.08 7.00
CA ASP A 158 3.32 8.20 6.28
C ASP A 158 2.26 9.20 5.77
N GLN A 159 1.01 8.74 5.58
CA GLN A 159 -0.11 9.56 5.12
C GLN A 159 -0.45 10.74 6.03
N TRP A 160 -0.10 10.65 7.32
CA TRP A 160 -0.38 11.71 8.29
C TRP A 160 0.66 12.84 8.27
N TYR A 161 1.80 12.62 7.59
CA TYR A 161 2.95 13.53 7.54
C TYR A 161 3.03 14.18 6.15
N PRO A 162 2.80 15.52 6.04
CA PRO A 162 2.75 16.19 4.74
C PRO A 162 4.11 16.27 4.03
N GLU A 163 5.22 16.09 4.75
CA GLU A 163 6.58 16.21 4.23
C GLU A 163 6.85 15.18 3.12
N GLY A 164 6.44 13.92 3.31
CA GLY A 164 6.65 12.86 2.32
C GLY A 164 5.93 13.16 1.00
N ALA A 165 4.67 13.59 1.08
CA ALA A 165 3.90 13.96 -0.10
C ALA A 165 4.49 15.17 -0.82
N ARG A 166 4.93 16.21 -0.08
CA ARG A 166 5.57 17.40 -0.63
C ARG A 166 6.87 17.08 -1.34
N ILE A 167 7.74 16.28 -0.71
CA ILE A 167 9.04 15.91 -1.30
C ILE A 167 8.83 15.04 -2.56
N SER A 168 7.89 14.08 -2.51
CA SER A 168 7.56 13.27 -3.69
C SER A 168 7.07 14.13 -4.86
N ALA A 169 6.20 15.12 -4.59
CA ALA A 169 5.72 16.04 -5.62
C ALA A 169 6.85 16.91 -6.20
N LEU A 170 7.71 17.48 -5.35
CA LEU A 170 8.87 18.28 -5.77
C LEU A 170 9.86 17.45 -6.60
N ASN A 171 10.00 16.16 -6.31
CA ASN A 171 10.79 15.22 -7.09
C ASN A 171 10.07 14.72 -8.37
N GLY A 172 8.89 15.29 -8.70
CA GLY A 172 8.19 15.11 -9.97
C GLY A 172 7.23 13.91 -10.01
N ALA A 173 6.72 13.41 -8.88
CA ALA A 173 5.67 12.39 -8.88
C ALA A 173 4.42 12.91 -9.59
N ASN A 174 3.87 12.11 -10.51
CA ASN A 174 2.56 12.36 -11.12
C ASN A 174 1.42 11.78 -10.26
N VAL A 175 1.70 10.62 -9.65
CA VAL A 175 0.80 9.91 -8.75
C VAL A 175 1.58 9.47 -7.52
N LEU A 176 0.97 9.65 -6.35
CA LEU A 176 1.48 9.17 -5.07
C LEU A 176 0.60 8.03 -4.58
N PHE A 177 1.18 6.84 -4.39
CA PHE A 177 0.51 5.67 -3.87
C PHE A 177 0.73 5.53 -2.37
N TYR A 178 -0.33 5.13 -1.66
CA TYR A 178 -0.32 4.77 -0.25
C TYR A 178 -0.89 3.36 -0.04
N PRO A 179 -0.07 2.29 -0.16
CA PRO A 179 -0.42 1.00 0.44
C PRO A 179 -0.73 1.17 1.92
N THR A 180 -1.89 0.70 2.36
CA THR A 180 -2.41 0.99 3.70
C THR A 180 -3.05 -0.24 4.34
N ALA A 181 -2.97 -0.30 5.68
CA ALA A 181 -3.70 -1.21 6.53
C ALA A 181 -4.26 -0.41 7.72
N ILE A 182 -5.42 0.19 7.54
CA ILE A 182 -6.09 1.00 8.55
C ILE A 182 -7.54 0.56 8.73
N GLY A 183 -7.97 0.51 9.98
CA GLY A 183 -9.31 0.04 10.35
C GLY A 183 -9.73 0.56 11.71
N TRP A 184 -10.86 0.10 12.17
CA TRP A 184 -11.41 0.41 13.48
C TRP A 184 -11.16 -0.72 14.47
N HIS A 185 -10.81 -0.36 15.68
CA HIS A 185 -11.07 -1.26 16.79
C HIS A 185 -12.58 -1.27 17.07
N PRO A 186 -13.21 -2.46 17.30
CA PRO A 186 -14.67 -2.53 17.47
C PRO A 186 -15.22 -1.63 18.57
N SER A 187 -14.47 -1.43 19.67
CA SER A 187 -14.89 -0.58 20.79
C SER A 187 -14.93 0.91 20.46
N GLU A 188 -14.20 1.35 19.45
CA GLU A 188 -14.07 2.77 19.07
C GLU A 188 -14.98 3.14 17.90
N LYS A 189 -15.37 2.14 17.10
CA LYS A 189 -16.07 2.36 15.83
C LYS A 189 -17.38 3.14 15.97
N ALA A 190 -18.13 2.89 17.04
CA ALA A 190 -19.44 3.53 17.23
C ALA A 190 -19.28 5.03 17.50
N GLU A 191 -18.27 5.43 18.24
CA GLU A 191 -18.03 6.81 18.67
C GLU A 191 -17.19 7.60 17.67
N TYR A 192 -16.06 7.02 17.21
CA TYR A 192 -15.05 7.73 16.43
C TYR A 192 -14.99 7.31 14.97
N GLY A 193 -15.58 6.18 14.60
CA GLY A 193 -15.32 5.54 13.31
C GLY A 193 -15.63 6.39 12.07
N ALA A 194 -16.68 7.21 12.12
CA ALA A 194 -17.01 8.11 11.01
C ALA A 194 -15.95 9.22 10.87
N GLY A 195 -15.54 9.81 12.00
CA GLY A 195 -14.52 10.86 12.02
C GLY A 195 -13.14 10.35 11.62
N GLN A 196 -12.75 9.15 12.04
CA GLN A 196 -11.48 8.52 11.65
C GLN A 196 -11.40 8.28 10.13
N LEU A 197 -12.46 7.75 9.53
CA LEU A 197 -12.51 7.54 8.08
C LEU A 197 -12.49 8.86 7.30
N ASP A 198 -13.24 9.87 7.77
CA ASP A 198 -13.25 11.19 7.15
C ASP A 198 -11.88 11.87 7.24
N ALA A 199 -11.23 11.83 8.40
CA ALA A 199 -9.88 12.36 8.59
C ALA A 199 -8.87 11.70 7.65
N TRP A 200 -8.93 10.36 7.52
CA TRP A 200 -8.07 9.60 6.62
C TRP A 200 -8.23 10.01 5.14
N ARG A 201 -9.47 10.18 4.69
CA ARG A 201 -9.76 10.66 3.33
C ARG A 201 -9.35 12.11 3.14
N THR A 202 -9.62 12.95 4.13
CA THR A 202 -9.34 14.38 4.08
C THR A 202 -7.85 14.66 3.98
N ILE A 203 -7.01 14.04 4.84
CA ILE A 203 -5.57 14.28 4.81
C ILE A 203 -4.95 13.90 3.46
N GLN A 204 -5.34 12.77 2.87
CA GLN A 204 -4.81 12.33 1.58
C GLN A 204 -5.30 13.20 0.41
N ARG A 205 -6.57 13.63 0.44
CA ARG A 205 -7.09 14.63 -0.52
C ARG A 205 -6.35 15.96 -0.39
N SER A 206 -6.00 16.36 0.83
CA SER A 206 -5.20 17.60 1.04
C SER A 206 -3.81 17.49 0.42
N HIS A 207 -3.17 16.31 0.45
CA HIS A 207 -1.90 16.09 -0.25
C HIS A 207 -2.05 16.25 -1.76
N ALA A 208 -3.13 15.75 -2.35
CA ALA A 208 -3.41 15.92 -3.78
C ALA A 208 -3.55 17.42 -4.13
N ILE A 209 -4.36 18.16 -3.38
CA ILE A 209 -4.59 19.60 -3.57
C ILE A 209 -3.31 20.40 -3.37
N ALA A 210 -2.64 20.21 -2.23
CA ALA A 210 -1.49 21.01 -1.84
C ALA A 210 -0.27 20.83 -2.76
N ASN A 211 -0.24 19.73 -3.51
CA ASN A 211 0.90 19.36 -4.36
C ASN A 211 0.56 19.30 -5.85
N GLY A 212 -0.72 19.42 -6.23
CA GLY A 212 -1.15 19.36 -7.64
C GLY A 212 -0.89 18.01 -8.30
N ILE A 213 -0.96 16.91 -7.55
CA ILE A 213 -0.70 15.55 -8.02
C ILE A 213 -1.91 14.63 -7.74
N TYR A 214 -1.95 13.47 -8.41
CA TYR A 214 -2.90 12.44 -8.04
C TYR A 214 -2.45 11.71 -6.77
N VAL A 215 -3.41 11.30 -5.92
CA VAL A 215 -3.17 10.47 -4.75
C VAL A 215 -4.05 9.23 -4.82
N ALA A 216 -3.44 8.06 -4.67
CA ALA A 216 -4.09 6.75 -4.73
C ALA A 216 -3.88 5.99 -3.41
N ALA A 217 -4.92 5.89 -2.60
CA ALA A 217 -4.91 5.17 -1.33
C ALA A 217 -5.47 3.76 -1.50
N VAL A 218 -4.70 2.76 -1.08
CA VAL A 218 -5.05 1.34 -1.25
C VAL A 218 -5.10 0.67 0.12
N ASN A 219 -6.28 0.47 0.66
CA ASN A 219 -6.47 -0.12 1.97
C ASN A 219 -6.91 -1.59 1.89
N ARG A 220 -6.64 -2.36 2.94
CA ARG A 220 -7.23 -3.70 3.10
C ARG A 220 -8.66 -3.61 3.60
N VAL A 221 -9.40 -4.72 3.51
CA VAL A 221 -10.80 -4.82 3.93
C VAL A 221 -11.04 -6.11 4.69
N GLY A 222 -12.01 -6.10 5.59
CA GLY A 222 -12.44 -7.25 6.35
C GLY A 222 -12.00 -7.21 7.81
N TYR A 223 -12.45 -8.18 8.56
CA TYR A 223 -12.13 -8.31 9.98
C TYR A 223 -10.98 -9.29 10.16
N GLU A 224 -9.98 -8.92 10.96
CA GLU A 224 -8.83 -9.76 11.27
C GLU A 224 -8.58 -9.77 12.77
N GLY A 225 -8.46 -10.97 13.35
CA GLY A 225 -8.21 -11.18 14.78
C GLY A 225 -9.38 -11.79 15.53
N THR A 226 -9.32 -11.73 16.85
CA THR A 226 -10.40 -12.16 17.75
C THR A 226 -11.40 -11.03 18.00
N PRO A 227 -12.63 -11.33 18.51
CA PRO A 227 -13.58 -10.29 18.84
C PRO A 227 -13.03 -9.20 19.78
N GLU A 228 -12.07 -9.57 20.65
CA GLU A 228 -11.51 -8.69 21.68
C GLU A 228 -10.29 -7.88 21.20
N SER A 229 -9.57 -8.40 20.20
CA SER A 229 -8.28 -7.81 19.74
C SER A 229 -8.21 -7.67 18.24
N GLY A 230 -9.32 -7.78 17.55
CA GLY A 230 -9.36 -7.67 16.09
C GLY A 230 -9.52 -6.25 15.61
N LEU A 231 -9.19 -6.05 14.33
CA LEU A 231 -9.42 -4.81 13.60
C LEU A 231 -10.39 -5.04 12.46
N GLU A 232 -11.36 -4.15 12.30
CA GLU A 232 -12.20 -4.08 11.10
C GLU A 232 -11.58 -3.07 10.12
N PHE A 233 -10.87 -3.59 9.13
CA PHE A 233 -10.30 -2.77 8.06
C PHE A 233 -11.42 -2.27 7.16
N TRP A 234 -11.50 -0.95 7.00
CA TRP A 234 -12.66 -0.31 6.37
C TRP A 234 -12.63 -0.27 4.85
N GLY A 235 -11.58 -0.80 4.20
CA GLY A 235 -11.46 -0.70 2.75
C GLY A 235 -11.45 0.75 2.31
N SER A 236 -12.47 1.14 1.54
CA SER A 236 -12.68 2.53 1.11
C SER A 236 -11.48 3.12 0.34
N SER A 237 -10.71 2.27 -0.36
CA SER A 237 -9.63 2.71 -1.25
C SER A 237 -10.15 3.71 -2.28
N PHE A 238 -9.35 4.71 -2.63
CA PHE A 238 -9.79 5.74 -3.55
C PHE A 238 -8.64 6.37 -4.33
N VAL A 239 -9.01 7.11 -5.38
CA VAL A 239 -8.10 8.00 -6.11
C VAL A 239 -8.64 9.42 -6.04
N ALA A 240 -7.79 10.36 -5.61
CA ALA A 240 -8.07 11.79 -5.66
C ALA A 240 -7.29 12.45 -6.81
N ASP A 241 -7.93 13.34 -7.55
CA ASP A 241 -7.30 14.18 -8.54
C ASP A 241 -6.57 15.39 -7.91
N PRO A 242 -5.82 16.20 -8.67
CA PRO A 242 -5.10 17.38 -8.16
C PRO A 242 -5.98 18.45 -7.51
N PHE A 243 -7.29 18.41 -7.69
CA PHE A 243 -8.26 19.28 -7.01
C PHE A 243 -8.86 18.62 -5.75
N GLY A 244 -8.38 17.42 -5.38
CA GLY A 244 -8.88 16.66 -4.26
C GLY A 244 -10.24 16.00 -4.49
N LYS A 245 -10.74 16.01 -5.74
CA LYS A 245 -11.96 15.29 -6.09
C LYS A 245 -11.68 13.80 -6.15
N ILE A 246 -12.51 13.01 -5.47
CA ILE A 246 -12.45 11.56 -5.58
C ILE A 246 -13.00 11.15 -6.94
N ILE A 247 -12.14 10.57 -7.79
CA ILE A 247 -12.46 10.14 -9.16
C ILE A 247 -12.69 8.63 -9.27
N ALA A 248 -12.23 7.87 -8.27
CA ALA A 248 -12.54 6.45 -8.10
C ALA A 248 -12.67 6.15 -6.62
N ASP A 249 -13.65 5.36 -6.23
CA ASP A 249 -13.98 5.04 -4.84
C ASP A 249 -14.38 3.57 -4.73
N ALA A 250 -13.70 2.83 -3.86
CA ALA A 250 -14.02 1.46 -3.54
C ALA A 250 -14.96 1.40 -2.33
N SER A 251 -15.92 0.48 -2.41
CA SER A 251 -16.78 0.17 -1.26
C SER A 251 -16.00 -0.60 -0.19
N LYS A 252 -16.69 -0.93 0.93
CA LYS A 252 -16.17 -1.84 1.97
C LYS A 252 -16.10 -3.32 1.53
N ILE A 253 -16.20 -3.59 0.24
CA ILE A 253 -16.16 -4.94 -0.36
C ILE A 253 -14.83 -5.09 -1.09
N GLY A 254 -14.18 -6.25 -0.94
CA GLY A 254 -12.92 -6.56 -1.62
C GLY A 254 -13.09 -6.68 -3.14
N ARG A 255 -12.91 -5.57 -3.88
CA ARG A 255 -12.92 -5.53 -5.35
C ARG A 255 -11.67 -4.85 -5.87
N ALA A 256 -11.18 -5.29 -7.03
CA ALA A 256 -10.22 -4.52 -7.82
C ALA A 256 -11.00 -3.41 -8.55
N HIS A 257 -10.50 -2.18 -8.46
CA HIS A 257 -11.03 -1.03 -9.19
C HIS A 257 -9.95 -0.56 -10.18
N VAL A 258 -10.35 -0.28 -11.39
CA VAL A 258 -9.51 0.21 -12.50
C VAL A 258 -10.00 1.57 -12.92
#